data_2541bdc2fb7d7ac12862c8c2a6f62b70
#
_entry.id   2541bdc2fb7d7ac12862c8c2a6f62b70
#
_cell.length_a   1.000
_cell.length_b   1.000
_cell.length_c   1.000
_cell.angle_alpha   90.00
_cell.angle_beta   90.00
_cell.angle_gamma   90.00
#
_symmetry.space_group_name_H-M   'P 1'
#
loop_
_entity.id
_entity.type
_entity.pdbx_description
1 polymer ?
#
loop_
_entity_poly.entity_id
_entity_poly.type
_entity_poly.pdbx_seq_one_letter_code
_entity_poly.pdbx_strand_id
1 'polypeptide(L)'
;MTRPTAVALVLVWPALGLGVSGCSSNQPQSSAGAGSPASTAGTAGIASTGGTGQSGLSGTGGLASGGALPEGGSSSATAGTVGTSGAGGSLPAATCTFQVTAQSADKAGAGGIPTVGIVDWSVDLPNVTSAKIVFGLQGGTTMMTAPVDVKTGPNFRTLLLGMKGSKTYAFHVEVSNGSNTCSSAESTVQTGAVSNTVPRITRMAGTSAVPAQKGFLIWSSGVGMGGGMGGGAGMAFILDADGDPVWWTTAPAQCSRAKMSYDGQYMWMIGVNVGNQMKDGGEVARVSMDGLTKASKIPGLSNCHHDLTVLPDGKIACMSWIAQSGDQPSDLIEADAQGNVTKVMTLDSNVYAGGSGMGGGNSYHANAIHYMQSDNTYTIGDRNPNAFLKVSRAGAVLWQFGGSCTGAKAPKCVAGDWKVNHGHQLLDDGSGTFLFFNNGQSGASTAFEYKLTETGTFTATKSWSYSPGTSSNVLGDVQRLPGGNTLVSFSVAGVIHELDPSRALVQSTSASAGGYVEWRETLYGPPPRF
;
A
#
# COMPACT_ATOMS: atom_id res chain seq x y z
N MET A 1 -11.13 -68.80 5.73
CA MET A 1 -11.18 -67.37 5.88
C MET A 1 -9.87 -66.93 6.53
N THR A 2 -8.88 -66.70 5.73
CA THR A 2 -7.50 -66.41 6.15
C THR A 2 -7.23 -64.90 6.04
N ARG A 3 -6.79 -64.31 7.15
CA ARG A 3 -6.33 -62.90 7.21
C ARG A 3 -4.89 -62.81 6.66
N PRO A 4 -4.53 -61.78 5.89
CA PRO A 4 -3.14 -61.56 5.56
C PRO A 4 -2.44 -60.72 6.63
N THR A 5 -1.25 -61.19 6.99
CA THR A 5 -0.29 -60.60 7.92
C THR A 5 0.47 -59.45 7.21
N ALA A 6 0.49 -58.26 7.81
CA ALA A 6 1.29 -57.14 7.34
C ALA A 6 2.74 -57.29 7.84
N VAL A 7 3.69 -57.30 6.93
CA VAL A 7 5.12 -57.25 7.20
C VAL A 7 5.58 -55.78 7.18
N ALA A 8 6.07 -55.30 8.32
CA ALA A 8 6.69 -53.97 8.43
C ALA A 8 8.16 -54.09 8.02
N LEU A 9 8.53 -53.37 6.98
CA LEU A 9 9.92 -53.23 6.52
C LEU A 9 10.56 -52.00 7.24
N VAL A 10 11.50 -52.29 8.14
CA VAL A 10 12.32 -51.29 8.82
C VAL A 10 13.54 -50.99 7.93
N LEU A 11 13.59 -49.83 7.33
CA LEU A 11 14.78 -49.32 6.62
C LEU A 11 15.68 -48.59 7.61
N VAL A 12 16.82 -49.16 7.92
CA VAL A 12 17.90 -48.54 8.67
C VAL A 12 18.79 -47.78 7.68
N TRP A 13 18.93 -46.47 7.84
CA TRP A 13 19.87 -45.64 7.10
C TRP A 13 21.16 -45.49 7.92
N PRO A 14 22.34 -45.60 7.32
CA PRO A 14 23.60 -45.31 8.00
C PRO A 14 23.84 -43.81 8.05
N ALA A 15 24.21 -43.30 9.22
CA ALA A 15 24.69 -41.94 9.44
C ALA A 15 26.08 -41.75 8.81
N LEU A 16 26.17 -40.95 7.77
CA LEU A 16 27.46 -40.44 7.26
C LEU A 16 27.77 -39.13 8.00
N GLY A 17 28.79 -39.19 8.85
CA GLY A 17 29.38 -38.01 9.48
C GLY A 17 30.14 -37.19 8.44
N LEU A 18 29.72 -35.94 8.27
CA LEU A 18 30.49 -34.94 7.54
C LEU A 18 31.20 -34.03 8.53
N GLY A 19 32.52 -34.06 8.46
CA GLY A 19 33.41 -33.25 9.25
C GLY A 19 33.27 -31.76 8.90
N VAL A 20 33.19 -30.93 9.94
CA VAL A 20 33.19 -29.48 9.86
C VAL A 20 34.65 -29.03 9.66
N SER A 21 35.00 -28.59 8.46
CA SER A 21 36.24 -27.86 8.20
C SER A 21 36.00 -26.39 8.51
N GLY A 22 36.63 -25.91 9.59
CA GLY A 22 36.66 -24.49 9.94
C GLY A 22 37.48 -23.69 8.93
N CYS A 23 36.90 -22.67 8.33
CA CYS A 23 37.63 -21.60 7.65
C CYS A 23 37.92 -20.47 8.64
N SER A 24 39.19 -20.38 9.04
CA SER A 24 39.73 -19.23 9.77
C SER A 24 39.89 -18.05 8.82
N SER A 25 39.26 -16.93 9.15
CA SER A 25 39.46 -15.65 8.50
C SER A 25 40.77 -15.01 9.00
N ASN A 26 41.78 -14.92 8.15
CA ASN A 26 42.94 -14.07 8.35
C ASN A 26 42.56 -12.61 8.06
N GLN A 27 42.58 -11.78 9.09
CA GLN A 27 42.65 -10.32 8.94
C GLN A 27 44.14 -9.92 8.92
N PRO A 28 44.57 -9.01 8.05
CA PRO A 28 45.89 -8.41 8.17
C PRO A 28 45.88 -7.30 9.23
N GLN A 29 46.69 -7.45 10.25
CA GLN A 29 47.07 -6.38 11.17
C GLN A 29 47.92 -5.34 10.45
N SER A 30 47.52 -4.08 10.45
CA SER A 30 48.38 -2.95 10.14
C SER A 30 48.95 -2.34 11.42
N SER A 31 50.24 -2.28 11.47
CA SER A 31 51.09 -1.76 12.53
C SER A 31 50.89 -0.26 12.78
N ALA A 32 50.98 0.09 14.05
CA ALA A 32 51.04 1.45 14.58
C ALA A 32 52.31 2.20 14.13
N GLY A 33 52.13 3.47 13.77
CA GLY A 33 53.19 4.46 13.64
C GLY A 33 52.77 5.76 14.33
N ALA A 34 53.48 6.08 15.40
CA ALA A 34 53.31 7.27 16.21
C ALA A 34 53.81 8.55 15.50
N GLY A 35 53.22 9.69 15.79
CA GLY A 35 53.76 10.99 15.40
C GLY A 35 52.77 12.14 15.60
N SER A 36 52.70 12.70 16.80
CA SER A 36 52.23 14.08 17.00
C SER A 36 53.34 15.06 16.65
N PRO A 37 53.02 16.30 16.23
CA PRO A 37 53.10 17.39 17.19
C PRO A 37 51.94 18.42 17.13
N ALA A 38 51.78 19.04 18.26
CA ALA A 38 50.90 20.17 18.54
C ALA A 38 51.41 21.49 17.91
N SER A 39 50.51 22.39 17.57
CA SER A 39 50.70 23.84 17.63
C SER A 39 49.32 24.55 17.62
N THR A 40 48.98 25.11 18.74
CA THR A 40 48.88 26.52 19.13
C THR A 40 47.69 27.33 18.56
N ALA A 41 46.99 27.85 19.51
CA ALA A 41 45.88 28.77 19.50
C ALA A 41 46.10 30.05 18.70
N GLY A 42 44.98 30.58 18.19
CA GLY A 42 44.88 31.95 17.68
C GLY A 42 43.44 32.46 17.88
N THR A 43 43.24 33.12 19.02
CA THR A 43 42.10 33.98 19.30
C THR A 43 42.23 35.28 18.56
N ALA A 44 41.17 35.71 17.85
CA ALA A 44 40.94 37.12 17.54
C ALA A 44 39.43 37.39 17.44
N GLY A 45 38.92 38.06 18.44
CA GLY A 45 37.63 38.72 18.38
C GLY A 45 37.75 40.14 17.86
N ILE A 46 36.73 40.65 17.22
CA ILE A 46 36.38 42.10 17.08
C ILE A 46 34.86 42.09 16.84
N ALA A 47 34.07 42.53 17.73
CA ALA A 47 33.47 43.82 18.09
C ALA A 47 32.48 44.38 17.03
N SER A 48 31.27 44.54 17.54
CA SER A 48 30.05 45.23 17.15
C SER A 48 30.20 46.64 16.56
N THR A 49 29.28 47.00 15.67
CA THR A 49 28.54 48.29 15.60
C THR A 49 27.35 48.04 14.68
N GLY A 50 26.11 48.27 14.99
CA GLY A 50 25.40 49.42 15.50
C GLY A 50 25.02 50.31 14.31
N GLY A 51 23.77 50.26 13.80
CA GLY A 51 23.28 51.16 12.79
C GLY A 51 21.76 51.09 12.64
N THR A 52 21.07 51.92 13.40
CA THR A 52 19.67 52.31 13.27
C THR A 52 19.48 53.19 12.05
N GLY A 53 18.41 52.97 11.26
CA GLY A 53 18.02 53.84 10.16
C GLY A 53 16.53 53.65 9.81
N GLN A 54 15.71 54.50 10.39
CA GLN A 54 14.29 54.67 10.13
C GLN A 54 14.11 55.81 9.10
N SER A 55 13.28 55.59 8.08
CA SER A 55 12.51 56.60 7.30
C SER A 55 11.78 55.83 6.21
N GLY A 56 10.49 55.76 6.07
CA GLY A 56 9.48 56.77 6.02
C GLY A 56 9.38 57.35 4.62
N LEU A 57 8.39 56.89 3.82
CA LEU A 57 7.55 57.82 3.05
C LEU A 57 6.52 57.03 2.18
N SER A 58 5.34 57.48 2.33
CA SER A 58 4.09 57.29 1.64
C SER A 58 4.15 57.45 0.12
N GLY A 59 3.35 56.68 -0.61
CA GLY A 59 3.01 56.88 -2.01
C GLY A 59 1.63 56.28 -2.31
N THR A 60 0.67 57.16 -2.37
CA THR A 60 -0.72 56.94 -2.83
C THR A 60 -0.79 56.73 -4.33
N GLY A 61 -1.69 55.88 -4.78
CA GLY A 61 -2.21 56.06 -6.14
C GLY A 61 -2.64 54.76 -6.86
N GLY A 62 -3.93 54.67 -7.15
CA GLY A 62 -4.40 54.02 -8.34
C GLY A 62 -5.45 52.92 -8.16
N LEU A 63 -6.71 53.33 -8.07
CA LEU A 63 -7.90 52.51 -8.30
C LEU A 63 -7.96 52.04 -9.76
N ALA A 64 -8.18 50.78 -9.99
CA ALA A 64 -8.84 50.29 -11.21
C ALA A 64 -9.84 49.20 -10.84
N SER A 65 -11.03 49.49 -11.13
CA SER A 65 -12.30 48.77 -11.01
C SER A 65 -12.38 47.52 -11.88
N GLY A 66 -13.15 46.52 -11.45
CA GLY A 66 -13.89 45.74 -12.41
C GLY A 66 -14.10 44.29 -12.08
N GLY A 67 -15.31 43.93 -11.76
CA GLY A 67 -15.78 42.56 -11.92
C GLY A 67 -16.55 41.97 -10.73
N ALA A 68 -17.78 42.45 -10.54
CA ALA A 68 -18.76 41.86 -9.62
C ALA A 68 -19.29 40.56 -10.19
N LEU A 69 -19.30 39.53 -9.35
CA LEU A 69 -20.09 38.30 -9.55
C LEU A 69 -21.54 38.60 -9.09
N PRO A 70 -22.56 38.01 -9.72
CA PRO A 70 -23.95 38.27 -9.35
C PRO A 70 -24.31 37.59 -8.04
N GLU A 71 -24.80 38.38 -7.12
CA GLU A 71 -25.45 37.90 -5.90
C GLU A 71 -26.85 37.33 -6.26
N GLY A 72 -27.09 36.10 -5.78
CA GLY A 72 -28.39 35.46 -5.84
C GLY A 72 -29.39 36.18 -4.93
N GLY A 73 -30.46 36.71 -5.52
CA GLY A 73 -31.50 37.46 -4.84
C GLY A 73 -32.24 36.65 -3.77
N SER A 74 -32.34 37.22 -2.60
CA SER A 74 -33.28 36.83 -1.55
C SER A 74 -34.67 37.35 -1.90
N SER A 75 -35.59 36.46 -2.26
CA SER A 75 -37.03 36.79 -2.36
C SER A 75 -37.68 36.64 -0.98
N SER A 76 -38.06 37.77 -0.38
CA SER A 76 -38.95 37.85 0.75
C SER A 76 -40.35 37.38 0.34
N ALA A 77 -40.79 36.24 0.88
CA ALA A 77 -42.16 35.78 0.73
C ALA A 77 -43.08 36.45 1.76
N THR A 78 -44.03 37.18 1.25
CA THR A 78 -45.16 37.78 1.98
C THR A 78 -46.06 36.68 2.55
N ALA A 79 -46.44 36.82 3.80
CA ALA A 79 -47.41 35.93 4.48
C ALA A 79 -48.77 35.96 3.75
N GLY A 80 -49.11 34.87 3.09
CA GLY A 80 -50.42 34.61 2.52
C GLY A 80 -51.22 33.66 3.43
N THR A 81 -52.43 34.01 3.64
CA THR A 81 -53.54 33.43 4.41
C THR A 81 -53.59 31.89 4.40
N VAL A 82 -53.87 31.36 5.60
CA VAL A 82 -54.16 29.94 5.89
C VAL A 82 -55.36 29.47 5.06
N GLY A 83 -55.07 28.70 4.02
CA GLY A 83 -56.07 27.81 3.43
C GLY A 83 -55.91 26.44 4.11
N THR A 84 -57.00 25.94 4.68
CA THR A 84 -57.10 24.55 5.15
C THR A 84 -56.92 23.61 3.96
N SER A 85 -55.70 23.18 3.72
CA SER A 85 -55.37 22.11 2.79
C SER A 85 -55.60 20.77 3.48
N GLY A 86 -56.40 19.97 2.79
CA GLY A 86 -56.72 18.61 3.19
C GLY A 86 -55.49 17.79 3.53
N ALA A 87 -55.65 16.87 4.46
CA ALA A 87 -54.69 15.86 4.83
C ALA A 87 -54.17 15.16 3.57
N GLY A 88 -53.01 15.58 3.09
CA GLY A 88 -52.22 14.81 2.15
C GLY A 88 -51.81 13.53 2.87
N GLY A 89 -52.51 12.46 2.61
CA GLY A 89 -52.13 11.15 3.08
C GLY A 89 -50.69 10.89 2.57
N SER A 90 -49.75 10.79 3.48
CA SER A 90 -48.45 10.21 3.16
C SER A 90 -48.74 8.84 2.54
N LEU A 91 -48.32 8.64 1.31
CA LEU A 91 -48.33 7.31 0.71
C LEU A 91 -47.73 6.35 1.72
N PRO A 92 -48.39 5.19 2.00
CA PRO A 92 -47.82 4.21 2.93
C PRO A 92 -46.42 3.85 2.42
N ALA A 93 -45.47 3.93 3.32
CA ALA A 93 -44.09 3.43 3.01
C ALA A 93 -44.25 2.01 2.47
N ALA A 94 -43.62 1.71 1.33
CA ALA A 94 -43.68 0.37 0.78
C ALA A 94 -43.14 -0.61 1.83
N THR A 95 -43.93 -1.62 2.16
CA THR A 95 -43.49 -2.71 3.03
C THR A 95 -42.76 -3.72 2.18
N CYS A 96 -41.46 -3.93 2.46
CA CYS A 96 -40.67 -4.94 1.80
C CYS A 96 -40.43 -6.10 2.76
N THR A 97 -40.41 -7.32 2.23
CA THR A 97 -40.06 -8.52 2.97
C THR A 97 -38.62 -8.91 2.67
N PHE A 98 -37.84 -8.95 3.72
CA PHE A 98 -36.43 -9.38 3.64
C PHE A 98 -36.25 -10.79 4.17
N GLN A 99 -35.42 -11.58 3.49
CA GLN A 99 -34.81 -12.79 4.01
C GLN A 99 -33.34 -12.47 4.28
N VAL A 100 -32.89 -12.58 5.53
CA VAL A 100 -31.51 -12.20 5.92
C VAL A 100 -30.93 -13.28 6.83
N THR A 101 -29.74 -13.75 6.47
CA THR A 101 -28.92 -14.60 7.34
C THR A 101 -27.52 -14.01 7.43
N ALA A 102 -26.86 -14.15 8.59
CA ALA A 102 -25.52 -13.63 8.78
C ALA A 102 -24.68 -14.56 9.67
N GLN A 103 -23.40 -14.67 9.32
CA GLN A 103 -22.40 -15.39 10.10
C GLN A 103 -21.01 -14.80 9.86
N SER A 104 -20.05 -15.08 10.75
CA SER A 104 -18.64 -14.81 10.46
C SER A 104 -18.09 -15.84 9.47
N ALA A 105 -17.11 -15.44 8.66
CA ALA A 105 -16.62 -16.27 7.56
C ALA A 105 -15.93 -17.56 8.05
N ASP A 106 -15.34 -17.59 9.24
CA ASP A 106 -14.77 -18.81 9.84
C ASP A 106 -15.84 -19.88 10.16
N LYS A 107 -17.10 -19.47 10.36
CA LYS A 107 -18.23 -20.39 10.52
C LYS A 107 -18.77 -20.90 9.18
N ALA A 108 -18.53 -20.16 8.10
CA ALA A 108 -18.96 -20.55 6.75
C ALA A 108 -18.05 -21.63 6.13
N GLY A 109 -16.79 -21.72 6.54
CA GLY A 109 -15.87 -22.74 6.03
C GLY A 109 -14.44 -22.60 6.53
N ALA A 110 -13.66 -23.65 6.29
CA ALA A 110 -12.25 -23.68 6.65
C ALA A 110 -11.46 -22.60 5.92
N GLY A 111 -10.64 -21.86 6.65
CA GLY A 111 -9.84 -20.74 6.12
C GLY A 111 -10.57 -19.40 6.11
N GLY A 112 -11.86 -19.36 6.46
CA GLY A 112 -12.62 -18.12 6.58
C GLY A 112 -12.01 -17.16 7.60
N ILE A 113 -12.08 -15.88 7.32
CA ILE A 113 -11.52 -14.82 8.15
C ILE A 113 -12.48 -14.50 9.30
N PRO A 114 -12.10 -14.70 10.56
CA PRO A 114 -13.04 -14.60 11.69
C PRO A 114 -13.66 -13.21 11.89
N THR A 115 -12.99 -12.15 11.43
CA THR A 115 -13.44 -10.77 11.53
C THR A 115 -14.24 -10.28 10.32
N VAL A 116 -14.51 -11.15 9.35
CA VAL A 116 -15.34 -10.83 8.18
C VAL A 116 -16.74 -11.39 8.38
N GLY A 117 -17.77 -10.56 8.26
CA GLY A 117 -19.17 -11.00 8.23
C GLY A 117 -19.60 -11.33 6.82
N ILE A 118 -20.36 -12.42 6.69
CA ILE A 118 -21.06 -12.81 5.48
C ILE A 118 -22.54 -12.60 5.73
N VAL A 119 -23.18 -11.76 4.92
CA VAL A 119 -24.63 -11.53 4.94
C VAL A 119 -25.20 -12.04 3.62
N ASP A 120 -25.98 -13.13 3.69
CA ASP A 120 -26.76 -13.64 2.57
C ASP A 120 -28.19 -13.12 2.73
N TRP A 121 -28.73 -12.47 1.68
CA TRP A 121 -30.03 -11.81 1.79
C TRP A 121 -30.76 -11.72 0.46
N SER A 122 -32.08 -11.54 0.53
CA SER A 122 -32.97 -11.23 -0.60
C SER A 122 -34.09 -10.31 -0.14
N VAL A 123 -34.79 -9.69 -1.09
CA VAL A 123 -35.91 -8.79 -0.84
C VAL A 123 -36.94 -8.95 -1.95
N ASP A 124 -38.21 -8.77 -1.63
CA ASP A 124 -39.33 -8.83 -2.58
C ASP A 124 -39.55 -7.54 -3.39
N LEU A 125 -38.71 -6.49 -3.17
CA LEU A 125 -38.74 -5.25 -3.94
C LEU A 125 -38.28 -5.51 -5.39
N PRO A 126 -39.15 -5.31 -6.40
CA PRO A 126 -38.75 -5.52 -7.78
C PRO A 126 -37.81 -4.41 -8.28
N ASN A 127 -36.93 -4.75 -9.22
CA ASN A 127 -36.04 -3.80 -9.91
C ASN A 127 -35.17 -2.95 -8.96
N VAL A 128 -34.53 -3.59 -7.98
CA VAL A 128 -33.58 -2.90 -7.10
C VAL A 128 -32.48 -2.24 -7.94
N THR A 129 -32.32 -0.92 -7.77
CA THR A 129 -31.32 -0.10 -8.48
C THR A 129 -30.13 0.25 -7.59
N SER A 130 -30.32 0.24 -6.26
CA SER A 130 -29.23 0.44 -5.30
C SER A 130 -29.50 -0.32 -4.02
N ALA A 131 -28.41 -0.80 -3.40
CA ALA A 131 -28.46 -1.46 -2.10
C ALA A 131 -27.16 -1.23 -1.34
N LYS A 132 -27.25 -1.24 -0.01
CA LYS A 132 -26.11 -1.20 0.92
C LYS A 132 -26.48 -1.87 2.22
N ILE A 133 -25.48 -2.29 2.97
CA ILE A 133 -25.63 -2.71 4.36
C ILE A 133 -24.98 -1.66 5.24
N VAL A 134 -25.73 -1.12 6.19
CA VAL A 134 -25.22 -0.22 7.23
C VAL A 134 -24.96 -1.06 8.47
N PHE A 135 -23.76 -0.98 9.04
CA PHE A 135 -23.36 -1.80 10.17
C PHE A 135 -22.41 -1.06 11.11
N GLY A 136 -22.38 -1.46 12.38
CA GLY A 136 -21.51 -0.89 13.40
C GLY A 136 -21.46 -1.76 14.65
N LEU A 137 -20.58 -1.44 15.59
CA LEU A 137 -20.56 -2.11 16.89
C LEU A 137 -21.94 -2.01 17.55
N GLN A 138 -22.47 -3.12 18.03
CA GLN A 138 -23.75 -3.12 18.74
C GLN A 138 -23.68 -2.16 19.93
N GLY A 139 -24.61 -1.21 19.98
CA GLY A 139 -24.63 -0.12 20.97
C GLY A 139 -23.62 1.01 20.72
N GLY A 140 -22.85 0.96 19.65
CA GLY A 140 -21.94 2.03 19.22
C GLY A 140 -22.65 3.07 18.36
N THR A 141 -21.98 4.21 18.14
CA THR A 141 -22.48 5.32 17.32
C THR A 141 -21.81 5.41 15.94
N THR A 142 -20.67 4.77 15.76
CA THR A 142 -19.94 4.79 14.49
C THR A 142 -20.48 3.70 13.58
N MET A 143 -20.99 4.11 12.41
CA MET A 143 -21.51 3.20 11.40
C MET A 143 -20.59 3.15 10.19
N MET A 144 -20.50 1.98 9.60
CA MET A 144 -19.81 1.68 8.34
C MET A 144 -20.86 1.30 7.29
N THR A 145 -20.48 1.35 6.02
CA THR A 145 -21.37 0.97 4.91
C THR A 145 -20.66 -0.01 4.00
N ALA A 146 -21.29 -1.16 3.76
CA ALA A 146 -20.89 -2.12 2.74
C ALA A 146 -21.77 -1.91 1.50
N PRO A 147 -21.20 -1.53 0.35
CA PRO A 147 -21.94 -1.41 -0.91
C PRO A 147 -22.32 -2.80 -1.44
N VAL A 148 -23.40 -2.86 -2.19
CA VAL A 148 -23.89 -4.09 -2.82
C VAL A 148 -23.91 -3.92 -4.33
N ASP A 149 -23.34 -4.87 -5.06
CA ASP A 149 -23.56 -4.95 -6.51
C ASP A 149 -24.95 -5.55 -6.79
N VAL A 150 -25.90 -4.69 -7.13
CA VAL A 150 -27.30 -5.09 -7.40
C VAL A 150 -27.45 -5.99 -8.63
N LYS A 151 -26.44 -6.09 -9.49
CA LYS A 151 -26.47 -6.98 -10.66
C LYS A 151 -26.38 -8.47 -10.27
N THR A 152 -25.95 -8.76 -9.05
CA THR A 152 -25.83 -10.14 -8.55
C THR A 152 -27.15 -10.71 -8.01
N GLY A 153 -28.21 -9.90 -7.94
CA GLY A 153 -29.51 -10.29 -7.40
C GLY A 153 -30.24 -11.38 -8.19
N PRO A 154 -31.37 -11.91 -7.66
CA PRO A 154 -32.07 -11.45 -6.47
C PRO A 154 -31.53 -11.98 -5.13
N ASN A 155 -30.65 -12.97 -5.13
CA ASN A 155 -30.00 -13.50 -3.93
C ASN A 155 -28.61 -12.87 -3.81
N PHE A 156 -28.43 -12.05 -2.81
CA PHE A 156 -27.22 -11.26 -2.61
C PHE A 156 -26.35 -11.89 -1.52
N ARG A 157 -25.03 -11.82 -1.73
CA ARG A 157 -24.01 -12.11 -0.73
C ARG A 157 -23.13 -10.88 -0.55
N THR A 158 -23.10 -10.34 0.66
CA THR A 158 -22.35 -9.12 0.98
C THR A 158 -21.40 -9.38 2.12
N LEU A 159 -20.15 -8.93 2.00
CA LEU A 159 -19.15 -9.03 3.06
C LEU A 159 -19.16 -7.76 3.92
N LEU A 160 -19.14 -7.92 5.24
CA LEU A 160 -18.89 -6.84 6.19
C LEU A 160 -17.40 -6.88 6.55
N LEU A 161 -16.65 -5.89 6.05
CA LEU A 161 -15.20 -5.76 6.20
C LEU A 161 -14.85 -4.65 7.19
N GLY A 162 -13.70 -4.77 7.87
CA GLY A 162 -13.24 -3.77 8.83
C GLY A 162 -13.75 -3.96 10.24
N MET A 163 -14.34 -5.11 10.55
CA MET A 163 -14.82 -5.43 11.89
C MET A 163 -13.68 -5.92 12.79
N LYS A 164 -13.69 -5.50 14.07
CA LYS A 164 -12.76 -5.93 15.11
C LYS A 164 -13.10 -7.34 15.60
N GLY A 165 -12.09 -8.06 16.08
CA GLY A 165 -12.28 -9.42 16.60
C GLY A 165 -13.05 -9.49 17.93
N SER A 166 -13.77 -10.59 18.15
CA SER A 166 -14.53 -10.89 19.36
C SER A 166 -15.55 -9.81 19.74
N LYS A 167 -16.24 -9.25 18.73
CA LYS A 167 -17.24 -8.20 18.89
C LYS A 167 -18.56 -8.60 18.23
N THR A 168 -19.68 -8.05 18.72
CA THR A 168 -20.98 -8.14 18.05
C THR A 168 -21.24 -6.84 17.29
N TYR A 169 -21.63 -6.99 16.04
CA TYR A 169 -22.03 -5.89 15.16
C TYR A 169 -23.51 -5.98 14.86
N ALA A 170 -24.21 -4.86 14.97
CA ALA A 170 -25.58 -4.70 14.47
C ALA A 170 -25.52 -4.22 13.02
N PHE A 171 -26.47 -4.66 12.21
CA PHE A 171 -26.55 -4.23 10.82
C PHE A 171 -28.02 -4.28 10.31
N HIS A 172 -28.29 -3.50 9.27
CA HIS A 172 -29.52 -3.61 8.48
C HIS A 172 -29.21 -3.39 7.00
N VAL A 173 -30.06 -3.94 6.14
CA VAL A 173 -29.99 -3.81 4.69
C VAL A 173 -30.87 -2.66 4.26
N GLU A 174 -30.37 -1.75 3.44
CA GLU A 174 -31.14 -0.68 2.79
C GLU A 174 -31.17 -0.93 1.27
N VAL A 175 -32.35 -0.85 0.66
CA VAL A 175 -32.54 -1.04 -0.78
C VAL A 175 -33.40 0.07 -1.38
N SER A 176 -33.18 0.38 -2.65
CA SER A 176 -34.05 1.29 -3.42
C SER A 176 -34.21 0.80 -4.85
N ASN A 177 -35.41 1.04 -5.42
CA ASN A 177 -35.68 0.89 -6.85
C ASN A 177 -35.92 2.23 -7.56
N GLY A 178 -35.51 3.33 -6.91
CA GLY A 178 -35.72 4.70 -7.40
C GLY A 178 -37.05 5.33 -6.98
N SER A 179 -38.12 4.55 -6.84
CA SER A 179 -39.43 5.01 -6.40
C SER A 179 -39.68 4.70 -4.92
N ASN A 180 -39.20 3.59 -4.45
CA ASN A 180 -39.37 3.10 -3.08
C ASN A 180 -38.01 2.84 -2.44
N THR A 181 -37.94 3.08 -1.13
CA THR A 181 -36.79 2.71 -0.29
C THR A 181 -37.29 1.87 0.86
N CYS A 182 -36.63 0.76 1.13
CA CYS A 182 -36.96 -0.15 2.23
C CYS A 182 -35.70 -0.48 3.05
N SER A 183 -35.93 -0.76 4.33
CA SER A 183 -34.86 -1.24 5.23
C SER A 183 -35.30 -2.55 5.90
N SER A 184 -34.39 -3.47 6.06
CA SER A 184 -34.64 -4.68 6.86
C SER A 184 -34.76 -4.35 8.34
N ALA A 185 -35.31 -5.27 9.12
CA ALA A 185 -35.10 -5.26 10.58
C ALA A 185 -33.59 -5.35 10.90
N GLU A 186 -33.21 -4.82 12.06
CA GLU A 186 -31.85 -4.95 12.56
C GLU A 186 -31.54 -6.43 12.85
N SER A 187 -30.35 -6.84 12.44
CA SER A 187 -29.79 -8.17 12.67
C SER A 187 -28.39 -8.03 13.25
N THR A 188 -27.80 -9.12 13.76
CA THR A 188 -26.46 -9.08 14.34
C THR A 188 -25.56 -10.14 13.74
N VAL A 189 -24.23 -9.85 13.75
CA VAL A 189 -23.19 -10.81 13.46
C VAL A 189 -22.10 -10.72 14.54
N GLN A 190 -21.62 -11.86 15.01
CA GLN A 190 -20.53 -11.93 15.97
C GLN A 190 -19.25 -12.36 15.27
N THR A 191 -18.19 -11.57 15.41
CA THR A 191 -16.86 -11.88 14.90
C THR A 191 -16.11 -12.85 15.82
N GLY A 192 -15.23 -13.68 15.22
CA GLY A 192 -14.31 -14.53 15.96
C GLY A 192 -13.11 -13.78 16.53
N ALA A 193 -12.25 -14.49 17.25
CA ALA A 193 -11.05 -13.91 17.86
C ALA A 193 -9.95 -13.63 16.82
N VAL A 194 -9.13 -12.63 17.11
CA VAL A 194 -7.89 -12.38 16.36
C VAL A 194 -6.91 -13.54 16.62
N SER A 195 -6.29 -14.05 15.55
CA SER A 195 -5.29 -15.11 15.68
C SER A 195 -4.05 -14.60 16.42
N ASN A 196 -3.48 -15.44 17.26
CA ASN A 196 -2.21 -15.20 17.95
C ASN A 196 -1.00 -15.19 16.99
N THR A 197 -1.19 -15.62 15.74
CA THR A 197 -0.16 -15.52 14.69
C THR A 197 -0.04 -14.12 14.09
N VAL A 198 -1.05 -13.26 14.27
CA VAL A 198 -0.97 -11.85 13.83
C VAL A 198 0.10 -11.13 14.67
N PRO A 199 1.02 -10.40 14.03
CA PRO A 199 2.05 -9.67 14.76
C PRO A 199 1.44 -8.74 15.81
N ARG A 200 2.11 -8.64 16.97
CA ARG A 200 1.72 -7.65 17.97
C ARG A 200 1.96 -6.25 17.42
N ILE A 201 0.91 -5.45 17.40
CA ILE A 201 0.95 -4.06 16.96
C ILE A 201 1.17 -3.14 18.16
N THR A 202 2.07 -2.18 18.01
CA THR A 202 2.26 -1.11 18.99
C THR A 202 2.10 0.22 18.28
N ARG A 203 1.28 1.11 18.85
CA ARG A 203 1.10 2.48 18.39
C ARG A 203 1.56 3.46 19.46
N MET A 204 2.23 4.52 19.01
CA MET A 204 2.64 5.64 19.84
C MET A 204 2.22 6.93 19.16
N ALA A 205 1.58 7.82 19.92
CA ALA A 205 1.29 9.16 19.45
C ALA A 205 2.60 9.93 19.23
N GLY A 206 2.62 10.74 18.19
CA GLY A 206 3.71 11.66 17.91
C GLY A 206 3.52 13.03 18.60
N THR A 207 4.20 14.03 18.07
CA THR A 207 4.17 15.42 18.59
C THR A 207 3.26 16.35 17.80
N SER A 208 2.74 15.89 16.64
CA SER A 208 1.83 16.67 15.81
C SER A 208 0.47 16.84 16.47
N ALA A 209 -0.13 18.03 16.34
CA ALA A 209 -1.53 18.27 16.69
C ALA A 209 -2.50 17.84 15.56
N VAL A 210 -1.99 17.55 14.38
CA VAL A 210 -2.80 17.05 13.25
C VAL A 210 -3.24 15.62 13.55
N PRO A 211 -4.53 15.27 13.38
CA PRO A 211 -4.99 13.92 13.65
C PRO A 211 -4.45 12.93 12.62
N ALA A 212 -4.32 11.67 13.02
CA ALA A 212 -4.03 10.58 12.12
C ALA A 212 -5.16 10.42 11.09
N GLN A 213 -4.77 10.09 9.87
CA GLN A 213 -5.72 9.85 8.77
C GLN A 213 -6.53 8.59 9.06
N LYS A 214 -7.86 8.71 9.09
CA LYS A 214 -8.75 7.56 9.23
C LYS A 214 -8.70 6.70 7.97
N GLY A 215 -8.72 5.39 8.17
CA GLY A 215 -8.66 4.42 7.09
C GLY A 215 -8.07 3.10 7.55
N PHE A 216 -7.58 2.32 6.61
CA PHE A 216 -7.04 0.98 6.83
C PHE A 216 -5.61 0.91 6.29
N LEU A 217 -4.77 0.19 7.01
CA LEU A 217 -3.39 -0.04 6.63
C LEU A 217 -3.22 -1.52 6.28
N ILE A 218 -2.92 -1.82 5.03
CA ILE A 218 -2.56 -3.15 4.56
C ILE A 218 -1.06 -3.30 4.70
N TRP A 219 -0.64 -4.36 5.41
CA TRP A 219 0.77 -4.61 5.68
C TRP A 219 1.10 -6.09 5.53
N SER A 220 2.35 -6.40 5.27
CA SER A 220 2.82 -7.77 5.15
C SER A 220 4.02 -8.03 6.06
N SER A 221 4.24 -9.30 6.40
CA SER A 221 5.35 -9.73 7.25
C SER A 221 6.13 -10.88 6.60
N GLY A 222 7.34 -11.09 7.09
CA GLY A 222 8.18 -12.21 6.71
C GLY A 222 9.50 -11.82 6.06
N VAL A 223 9.69 -10.55 5.67
CA VAL A 223 10.95 -10.09 5.08
C VAL A 223 11.88 -9.54 6.16
N GLY A 224 13.10 -10.07 6.25
CA GLY A 224 14.21 -9.47 6.99
C GLY A 224 14.15 -9.50 8.51
N MET A 225 13.23 -10.23 9.13
CA MET A 225 13.07 -10.24 10.57
C MET A 225 14.03 -11.23 11.25
N GLY A 226 15.02 -10.68 11.96
CA GLY A 226 15.78 -11.42 12.96
C GLY A 226 16.79 -12.42 12.43
N GLY A 227 17.82 -11.97 11.72
CA GLY A 227 19.14 -12.65 11.68
C GLY A 227 19.22 -14.07 11.12
N GLY A 228 18.13 -14.67 10.73
CA GLY A 228 18.09 -15.99 10.11
C GLY A 228 17.23 -15.95 8.86
N MET A 229 17.77 -16.44 7.76
CA MET A 229 16.99 -16.72 6.53
C MET A 229 16.04 -17.91 6.75
N GLY A 230 15.37 -17.95 7.91
CA GLY A 230 14.37 -18.96 8.22
C GLY A 230 13.10 -18.67 7.43
N GLY A 231 12.81 -19.51 6.43
CA GLY A 231 11.63 -19.43 5.59
C GLY A 231 10.32 -19.70 6.34
N GLY A 232 10.00 -18.86 7.34
CA GLY A 232 8.68 -18.85 7.94
C GLY A 232 7.63 -18.39 6.93
N ALA A 233 6.42 -18.89 7.07
CA ALA A 233 5.29 -18.41 6.29
C ALA A 233 5.12 -16.90 6.48
N GLY A 234 4.98 -16.16 5.38
CA GLY A 234 4.60 -14.77 5.42
C GLY A 234 3.15 -14.58 5.88
N MET A 235 2.81 -13.37 6.24
CA MET A 235 1.46 -12.97 6.57
C MET A 235 1.11 -11.65 5.88
N ALA A 236 -0.14 -11.55 5.41
CA ALA A 236 -0.76 -10.29 5.05
C ALA A 236 -1.84 -9.96 6.09
N PHE A 237 -1.95 -8.71 6.50
CA PHE A 237 -2.94 -8.27 7.47
C PHE A 237 -3.37 -6.82 7.24
N ILE A 238 -4.57 -6.51 7.72
CA ILE A 238 -5.15 -5.17 7.64
C ILE A 238 -5.39 -4.67 9.06
N LEU A 239 -4.93 -3.45 9.33
CA LEU A 239 -5.19 -2.72 10.56
C LEU A 239 -6.21 -1.61 10.31
N ASP A 240 -7.09 -1.38 11.26
CA ASP A 240 -7.97 -0.21 11.25
C ASP A 240 -7.25 1.06 11.76
N ALA A 241 -7.98 2.17 11.83
CA ALA A 241 -7.45 3.44 12.32
C ALA A 241 -6.99 3.41 13.78
N ASP A 242 -7.44 2.46 14.59
CA ASP A 242 -7.00 2.27 15.99
C ASP A 242 -5.79 1.35 16.10
N GLY A 243 -5.38 0.67 15.00
CA GLY A 243 -4.31 -0.32 14.97
C GLY A 243 -4.76 -1.73 15.30
N ASP A 244 -6.07 -1.96 15.39
CA ASP A 244 -6.61 -3.30 15.60
C ASP A 244 -6.59 -4.10 14.31
N PRO A 245 -6.14 -5.37 14.34
CA PRO A 245 -6.23 -6.26 13.18
C PRO A 245 -7.69 -6.57 12.85
N VAL A 246 -8.08 -6.26 11.62
CA VAL A 246 -9.46 -6.49 11.12
C VAL A 246 -9.52 -7.52 9.99
N TRP A 247 -8.37 -7.96 9.50
CA TRP A 247 -8.25 -9.01 8.50
C TRP A 247 -6.82 -9.56 8.50
N TRP A 248 -6.62 -10.87 8.23
CA TRP A 248 -5.29 -11.48 8.07
C TRP A 248 -5.38 -12.81 7.36
N THR A 249 -4.28 -13.19 6.72
CA THR A 249 -4.11 -14.51 6.10
C THR A 249 -2.64 -14.91 6.01
N THR A 250 -2.39 -16.22 5.91
CA THR A 250 -1.06 -16.71 5.54
C THR A 250 -0.74 -16.26 4.12
N ALA A 251 0.44 -15.71 3.93
CA ALA A 251 0.97 -15.24 2.66
C ALA A 251 2.15 -16.13 2.20
N PRO A 252 2.63 -15.97 0.96
CA PRO A 252 3.90 -16.56 0.53
C PRO A 252 5.03 -16.21 1.49
N ALA A 253 6.05 -17.09 1.56
CA ALA A 253 7.23 -16.81 2.36
C ALA A 253 7.83 -15.46 1.97
N GLN A 254 8.31 -14.71 2.97
CA GLN A 254 8.88 -13.38 2.76
C GLN A 254 7.96 -12.44 1.95
N CYS A 255 6.68 -12.36 2.34
CA CYS A 255 5.70 -11.51 1.66
C CYS A 255 6.16 -10.05 1.66
N SER A 256 6.51 -9.53 0.50
CA SER A 256 6.99 -8.16 0.33
C SER A 256 5.86 -7.16 0.12
N ARG A 257 4.78 -7.57 -0.56
CA ARG A 257 3.62 -6.72 -0.82
C ARG A 257 2.32 -7.52 -0.68
N ALA A 258 1.34 -6.90 -0.05
CA ALA A 258 -0.05 -7.30 -0.10
C ALA A 258 -0.87 -6.12 -0.62
N LYS A 259 -1.74 -6.35 -1.60
CA LYS A 259 -2.65 -5.35 -2.19
C LYS A 259 -4.03 -5.91 -2.41
N MET A 260 -5.06 -5.17 -2.03
CA MET A 260 -6.44 -5.54 -2.39
C MET A 260 -6.65 -5.35 -3.89
N SER A 261 -7.41 -6.26 -4.49
CA SER A 261 -7.86 -6.14 -5.89
C SER A 261 -8.61 -4.82 -6.10
N TYR A 262 -8.70 -4.40 -7.35
CA TYR A 262 -9.32 -3.12 -7.69
C TYR A 262 -10.80 -3.05 -7.28
N ASP A 263 -11.50 -4.18 -7.34
CA ASP A 263 -12.90 -4.32 -6.91
C ASP A 263 -13.07 -4.54 -5.39
N GLY A 264 -11.97 -4.70 -4.65
CA GLY A 264 -11.99 -4.96 -3.21
C GLY A 264 -12.40 -6.38 -2.81
N GLN A 265 -12.45 -7.34 -3.74
CA GLN A 265 -12.94 -8.70 -3.48
C GLN A 265 -11.83 -9.68 -3.05
N TYR A 266 -10.58 -9.38 -3.37
CA TYR A 266 -9.45 -10.26 -3.14
C TYR A 266 -8.25 -9.50 -2.57
N MET A 267 -7.41 -10.22 -1.84
CA MET A 267 -6.07 -9.80 -1.47
C MET A 267 -5.07 -10.52 -2.38
N TRP A 268 -4.27 -9.77 -3.13
CA TRP A 268 -3.12 -10.23 -3.86
C TRP A 268 -1.86 -10.11 -3.02
N MET A 269 -0.98 -11.09 -3.07
CA MET A 269 0.24 -11.15 -2.27
C MET A 269 1.39 -11.65 -3.11
N ILE A 270 2.56 -11.06 -2.91
CA ILE A 270 3.79 -11.48 -3.57
C ILE A 270 4.90 -11.68 -2.54
N GLY A 271 5.60 -12.78 -2.64
CA GLY A 271 6.77 -13.07 -1.84
C GLY A 271 8.06 -12.65 -2.52
N VAL A 272 9.12 -12.49 -1.74
CA VAL A 272 10.51 -12.33 -2.22
C VAL A 272 11.30 -13.52 -1.73
N ASN A 273 11.94 -14.25 -2.63
CA ASN A 273 12.81 -15.35 -2.22
C ASN A 273 14.25 -14.85 -2.01
N VAL A 274 14.53 -14.28 -0.85
CA VAL A 274 15.86 -13.72 -0.51
C VAL A 274 16.88 -14.81 -0.16
N GLY A 275 16.43 -16.00 0.24
CA GLY A 275 17.30 -17.07 0.76
C GLY A 275 17.92 -17.95 -0.30
N ASN A 276 17.38 -18.01 -1.49
CA ASN A 276 17.76 -18.97 -2.52
C ASN A 276 18.47 -18.29 -3.71
N GLN A 277 19.24 -17.25 -3.46
CA GLN A 277 19.97 -16.48 -4.47
C GLN A 277 19.06 -15.98 -5.62
N MET A 278 17.82 -15.67 -5.30
CA MET A 278 16.78 -15.20 -6.26
C MET A 278 16.54 -16.18 -7.43
N LYS A 279 16.80 -17.46 -7.23
CA LYS A 279 16.60 -18.48 -8.27
C LYS A 279 15.15 -18.66 -8.65
N ASP A 280 14.27 -18.50 -7.67
CA ASP A 280 12.82 -18.50 -7.92
C ASP A 280 12.33 -17.12 -7.56
N GLY A 281 11.69 -16.44 -8.48
CA GLY A 281 10.94 -15.22 -8.21
C GLY A 281 9.97 -15.46 -7.05
N GLY A 282 9.34 -14.43 -6.55
CA GLY A 282 8.37 -14.57 -5.50
C GLY A 282 7.17 -15.41 -5.94
N GLU A 283 6.56 -16.09 -5.01
CA GLU A 283 5.25 -16.69 -5.25
C GLU A 283 4.20 -15.59 -5.24
N VAL A 284 3.28 -15.61 -6.23
CA VAL A 284 2.10 -14.76 -6.21
C VAL A 284 0.90 -15.59 -5.79
N ALA A 285 0.17 -15.11 -4.79
CA ALA A 285 -1.03 -15.73 -4.25
C ALA A 285 -2.20 -14.73 -4.23
N ARG A 286 -3.41 -15.26 -4.24
CA ARG A 286 -4.65 -14.50 -4.13
C ARG A 286 -5.60 -15.18 -3.15
N VAL A 287 -6.25 -14.41 -2.29
CA VAL A 287 -7.24 -14.89 -1.32
C VAL A 287 -8.47 -13.98 -1.38
N SER A 288 -9.68 -14.57 -1.40
CA SER A 288 -10.90 -13.77 -1.27
C SER A 288 -10.97 -13.07 0.10
N MET A 289 -11.64 -11.93 0.17
CA MET A 289 -11.70 -11.16 1.42
C MET A 289 -12.43 -11.90 2.55
N ASP A 290 -13.27 -12.88 2.25
CA ASP A 290 -13.82 -13.80 3.26
C ASP A 290 -12.85 -14.93 3.64
N GLY A 291 -11.75 -15.12 2.90
CA GLY A 291 -10.76 -16.19 3.13
C GLY A 291 -11.13 -17.56 2.59
N LEU A 292 -12.35 -17.73 2.06
CA LEU A 292 -12.88 -19.06 1.67
C LEU A 292 -12.31 -19.55 0.33
N THR A 293 -11.86 -18.66 -0.53
CA THR A 293 -11.22 -19.00 -1.81
C THR A 293 -9.77 -18.55 -1.79
N LYS A 294 -8.86 -19.51 -1.99
CA LYS A 294 -7.42 -19.25 -2.00
C LYS A 294 -6.77 -19.87 -3.22
N ALA A 295 -6.04 -19.08 -3.97
CA ALA A 295 -5.11 -19.51 -5.01
C ALA A 295 -3.69 -19.18 -4.57
N SER A 296 -2.91 -20.19 -4.21
CA SER A 296 -1.48 -20.07 -3.95
C SER A 296 -0.73 -20.49 -5.21
N LYS A 297 0.37 -19.80 -5.54
CA LYS A 297 1.21 -20.11 -6.71
C LYS A 297 0.44 -20.02 -8.03
N ILE A 298 0.02 -18.81 -8.37
CA ILE A 298 -0.67 -18.59 -9.64
C ILE A 298 0.27 -18.92 -10.80
N PRO A 299 -0.13 -19.79 -11.74
CA PRO A 299 0.69 -20.18 -12.88
C PRO A 299 1.22 -18.97 -13.67
N GLY A 300 2.42 -19.08 -14.23
CA GLY A 300 3.04 -18.00 -15.00
C GLY A 300 3.62 -16.84 -14.19
N LEU A 301 3.38 -16.78 -12.87
CA LEU A 301 3.82 -15.70 -12.00
C LEU A 301 4.96 -16.10 -11.04
N SER A 302 5.56 -17.27 -11.21
CA SER A 302 6.63 -17.77 -10.33
C SER A 302 7.90 -16.93 -10.34
N ASN A 303 8.12 -16.12 -11.36
CA ASN A 303 9.27 -15.24 -11.47
C ASN A 303 8.95 -13.78 -11.11
N CYS A 304 7.70 -13.44 -10.76
CA CYS A 304 7.37 -12.13 -10.22
C CYS A 304 8.09 -11.89 -8.90
N HIS A 305 8.55 -10.67 -8.67
CA HIS A 305 9.34 -10.34 -7.49
C HIS A 305 9.05 -8.94 -6.96
N HIS A 306 9.34 -8.73 -5.68
CA HIS A 306 9.31 -7.48 -4.93
C HIS A 306 7.93 -6.84 -4.82
N ASP A 307 7.31 -6.41 -5.91
CA ASP A 307 6.10 -5.59 -5.88
C ASP A 307 5.14 -5.96 -7.00
N LEU A 308 3.87 -5.70 -6.77
CA LEU A 308 2.78 -5.79 -7.74
C LEU A 308 1.85 -4.59 -7.63
N THR A 309 1.16 -4.28 -8.71
CA THR A 309 0.07 -3.32 -8.71
C THR A 309 -1.20 -3.94 -9.28
N VAL A 310 -2.36 -3.46 -8.82
CA VAL A 310 -3.69 -3.95 -9.26
C VAL A 310 -4.25 -3.03 -10.34
N LEU A 311 -4.98 -3.59 -11.30
CA LEU A 311 -5.48 -2.90 -12.47
C LEU A 311 -7.02 -2.89 -12.48
N PRO A 312 -7.64 -1.87 -13.11
CA PRO A 312 -9.10 -1.74 -13.17
C PRO A 312 -9.82 -2.90 -13.87
N ASP A 313 -9.11 -3.61 -14.75
CA ASP A 313 -9.63 -4.77 -15.50
C ASP A 313 -9.50 -6.10 -14.73
N GLY A 314 -9.16 -6.05 -13.43
CA GLY A 314 -9.04 -7.21 -12.56
C GLY A 314 -7.72 -7.96 -12.64
N LYS A 315 -6.79 -7.49 -13.49
CA LYS A 315 -5.43 -8.01 -13.58
C LYS A 315 -4.53 -7.41 -12.50
N ILE A 316 -3.32 -7.96 -12.42
CA ILE A 316 -2.17 -7.34 -11.76
C ILE A 316 -1.07 -7.07 -12.77
N ALA A 317 -0.16 -6.16 -12.42
CA ALA A 317 1.13 -6.05 -13.10
C ALA A 317 2.26 -6.24 -12.09
N CYS A 318 3.34 -6.91 -12.52
CA CYS A 318 4.54 -7.15 -11.71
C CYS A 318 5.79 -7.16 -12.58
N MET A 319 6.97 -7.06 -11.96
CA MET A 319 8.25 -7.34 -12.59
C MET A 319 8.53 -8.84 -12.48
N SER A 320 8.90 -9.48 -13.59
CA SER A 320 9.22 -10.90 -13.67
C SER A 320 10.66 -11.10 -14.13
N TRP A 321 11.47 -11.82 -13.35
CA TRP A 321 12.84 -12.14 -13.74
C TRP A 321 12.90 -12.90 -15.05
N ILE A 322 13.77 -12.46 -15.98
CA ILE A 322 14.01 -13.18 -17.25
C ILE A 322 14.96 -14.34 -17.03
N ALA A 323 15.93 -14.19 -16.13
CA ALA A 323 16.89 -15.21 -15.75
C ALA A 323 16.87 -15.39 -14.23
N GLN A 324 17.22 -16.59 -13.77
CA GLN A 324 17.19 -16.96 -12.34
C GLN A 324 18.39 -16.42 -11.54
N SER A 325 18.85 -15.20 -11.82
CA SER A 325 19.90 -14.56 -11.04
C SER A 325 19.48 -13.15 -10.67
N GLY A 326 19.66 -12.75 -9.43
CA GLY A 326 19.45 -11.38 -8.97
C GLY A 326 20.24 -10.39 -9.81
N ASP A 327 19.83 -9.13 -9.82
CA ASP A 327 20.46 -8.05 -10.57
C ASP A 327 20.42 -8.21 -12.11
N GLN A 328 19.38 -8.89 -12.62
CA GLN A 328 19.16 -9.13 -14.04
C GLN A 328 17.98 -8.31 -14.57
N PRO A 329 17.89 -8.16 -15.90
CA PRO A 329 16.71 -7.59 -16.54
C PRO A 329 15.42 -8.30 -16.12
N SER A 330 14.34 -7.55 -16.09
CA SER A 330 13.00 -8.05 -15.78
C SER A 330 12.03 -7.69 -16.89
N ASP A 331 11.05 -8.58 -17.13
CA ASP A 331 9.88 -8.23 -17.92
C ASP A 331 8.85 -7.54 -17.01
N LEU A 332 8.30 -6.43 -17.47
CA LEU A 332 7.04 -5.91 -16.99
C LEU A 332 5.93 -6.74 -17.64
N ILE A 333 5.15 -7.42 -16.81
CA ILE A 333 4.05 -8.27 -17.27
C ILE A 333 2.73 -7.87 -16.59
N GLU A 334 1.63 -8.12 -17.30
CA GLU A 334 0.28 -8.13 -16.75
C GLU A 334 -0.23 -9.56 -16.72
N ALA A 335 -0.99 -9.91 -15.68
CA ALA A 335 -1.58 -11.24 -15.58
C ALA A 335 -2.95 -11.20 -14.91
N ASP A 336 -3.82 -12.11 -15.32
CA ASP A 336 -5.10 -12.37 -14.66
C ASP A 336 -4.96 -13.43 -13.55
N ALA A 337 -6.07 -13.71 -12.89
CA ALA A 337 -6.15 -14.68 -11.81
C ALA A 337 -5.96 -16.13 -12.24
N GLN A 338 -6.06 -16.42 -13.53
CA GLN A 338 -5.86 -17.73 -14.14
C GLN A 338 -4.40 -17.95 -14.54
N GLY A 339 -3.57 -16.88 -14.50
CA GLY A 339 -2.18 -16.92 -14.90
C GLY A 339 -1.96 -16.69 -16.39
N ASN A 340 -2.94 -16.12 -17.09
CA ASN A 340 -2.74 -15.66 -18.47
C ASN A 340 -1.87 -14.40 -18.45
N VAL A 341 -0.64 -14.53 -18.95
CA VAL A 341 0.38 -13.49 -18.91
C VAL A 341 0.47 -12.74 -20.23
N THR A 342 0.54 -11.41 -20.14
CA THR A 342 0.85 -10.52 -21.27
C THR A 342 2.09 -9.71 -20.92
N LYS A 343 3.13 -9.80 -21.75
CA LYS A 343 4.33 -8.98 -21.60
C LYS A 343 4.06 -7.57 -22.12
N VAL A 344 4.39 -6.58 -21.31
CA VAL A 344 4.33 -5.15 -21.68
C VAL A 344 5.65 -4.71 -22.29
N MET A 345 6.77 -4.95 -21.59
CA MET A 345 8.11 -4.62 -22.08
C MET A 345 9.19 -5.37 -21.30
N THR A 346 10.43 -5.27 -21.76
CA THR A 346 11.61 -5.68 -20.99
C THR A 346 12.34 -4.45 -20.42
N LEU A 347 12.70 -4.51 -19.17
CA LEU A 347 13.52 -3.51 -18.45
C LEU A 347 14.98 -3.93 -18.52
N ASP A 348 15.73 -3.43 -19.50
CA ASP A 348 17.12 -3.80 -19.80
C ASP A 348 17.91 -2.61 -20.37
N SER A 349 19.08 -2.89 -20.96
CA SER A 349 19.97 -1.90 -21.59
C SER A 349 19.37 -1.20 -22.81
N ASN A 350 18.26 -1.69 -23.37
CA ASN A 350 17.54 -1.00 -24.43
C ASN A 350 16.63 0.11 -23.90
N VAL A 351 16.41 0.15 -22.60
CA VAL A 351 15.54 1.12 -21.94
C VAL A 351 16.35 2.18 -21.20
N TYR A 352 17.36 1.78 -20.42
CA TYR A 352 18.20 2.66 -19.60
C TYR A 352 19.56 2.04 -19.30
N ALA A 353 20.50 2.86 -18.88
CA ALA A 353 21.80 2.35 -18.45
C ALA A 353 21.67 1.59 -17.13
N GLY A 354 22.20 0.38 -17.07
CA GLY A 354 22.31 -0.38 -15.84
C GLY A 354 23.22 0.30 -14.82
N GLY A 355 23.02 -0.01 -13.56
CA GLY A 355 23.79 0.50 -12.44
C GLY A 355 24.81 -0.50 -11.90
N SER A 356 25.50 -0.12 -10.84
CA SER A 356 26.40 -0.99 -10.09
C SER A 356 25.60 -1.81 -9.09
N GLY A 357 25.29 -3.06 -9.42
CA GLY A 357 24.72 -4.03 -8.47
C GLY A 357 25.74 -4.58 -7.50
N MET A 358 25.33 -5.50 -6.63
CA MET A 358 26.24 -6.18 -5.67
C MET A 358 27.37 -6.97 -6.36
N GLY A 359 27.20 -7.31 -7.65
CA GLY A 359 28.19 -8.00 -8.48
C GLY A 359 29.02 -7.10 -9.39
N GLY A 360 28.82 -5.79 -9.40
CA GLY A 360 29.46 -4.82 -10.31
C GLY A 360 28.91 -4.92 -11.75
N GLY A 361 29.18 -3.92 -12.58
CA GLY A 361 28.77 -3.91 -14.00
C GLY A 361 27.35 -3.38 -14.27
N ASN A 362 26.84 -3.63 -15.47
CA ASN A 362 25.48 -3.26 -15.89
C ASN A 362 24.45 -4.20 -15.26
N SER A 363 23.89 -3.83 -14.14
CA SER A 363 22.89 -4.62 -13.43
C SER A 363 21.58 -3.87 -13.25
N TYR A 364 20.48 -4.63 -13.16
CA TYR A 364 19.11 -4.16 -13.05
C TYR A 364 18.47 -4.83 -11.83
N HIS A 365 17.60 -4.11 -11.14
CA HIS A 365 16.88 -4.65 -9.99
C HIS A 365 15.60 -3.85 -9.76
N ALA A 366 14.68 -3.94 -10.75
CA ALA A 366 13.37 -3.33 -10.62
C ALA A 366 12.66 -3.89 -9.37
N ASN A 367 12.19 -3.03 -8.48
CA ASN A 367 11.75 -3.43 -7.15
C ASN A 367 10.47 -2.75 -6.65
N ALA A 368 9.92 -1.81 -7.40
CA ALA A 368 8.67 -1.14 -7.05
C ALA A 368 7.89 -0.78 -8.32
N ILE A 369 6.56 -0.91 -8.25
CA ILE A 369 5.66 -0.59 -9.35
C ILE A 369 4.40 0.10 -8.84
N HIS A 370 3.98 1.15 -9.54
CA HIS A 370 2.72 1.85 -9.30
C HIS A 370 1.99 2.07 -10.62
N TYR A 371 0.67 1.83 -10.64
CA TYR A 371 -0.18 2.09 -11.81
C TYR A 371 -0.90 3.42 -11.66
N MET A 372 -0.78 4.25 -12.70
CA MET A 372 -1.42 5.57 -12.82
C MET A 372 -2.70 5.42 -13.63
N GLN A 373 -3.85 5.56 -13.00
CA GLN A 373 -5.13 5.35 -13.68
C GLN A 373 -5.48 6.50 -14.62
N SER A 374 -5.09 7.74 -14.29
CA SER A 374 -5.47 8.94 -15.06
C SER A 374 -4.96 8.92 -16.50
N ASP A 375 -3.78 8.36 -16.72
CA ASP A 375 -3.12 8.34 -18.02
C ASP A 375 -2.73 6.94 -18.51
N ASN A 376 -3.16 5.89 -17.78
CA ASN A 376 -2.95 4.48 -18.12
C ASN A 376 -1.46 4.14 -18.30
N THR A 377 -0.64 4.54 -17.31
CA THR A 377 0.80 4.33 -17.29
C THR A 377 1.26 3.59 -16.04
N TYR A 378 2.50 3.15 -16.05
CA TYR A 378 3.22 2.64 -14.87
C TYR A 378 4.34 3.57 -14.49
N THR A 379 4.60 3.72 -13.19
CA THR A 379 5.90 4.15 -12.70
C THR A 379 6.61 2.95 -12.08
N ILE A 380 7.90 2.81 -12.38
CA ILE A 380 8.73 1.66 -11.98
C ILE A 380 10.00 2.18 -11.33
N GLY A 381 10.32 1.68 -10.14
CA GLY A 381 11.59 1.94 -9.49
C GLY A 381 12.58 0.82 -9.77
N ASP A 382 13.82 1.18 -10.15
CA ASP A 382 14.94 0.25 -10.26
C ASP A 382 16.07 0.72 -9.35
N ARG A 383 16.42 -0.14 -8.40
CA ARG A 383 17.34 0.19 -7.33
C ARG A 383 18.81 0.25 -7.78
N ASN A 384 19.23 -0.60 -8.75
CA ASN A 384 20.64 -0.66 -9.14
C ASN A 384 21.07 0.56 -9.97
N PRO A 385 20.34 1.00 -11.00
CA PRO A 385 20.59 2.27 -11.67
C PRO A 385 20.20 3.49 -10.84
N ASN A 386 19.52 3.32 -9.70
CA ASN A 386 18.96 4.40 -8.88
C ASN A 386 18.00 5.28 -9.68
N ALA A 387 17.10 4.68 -10.42
CA ALA A 387 16.23 5.35 -11.37
C ALA A 387 14.76 4.97 -11.19
N PHE A 388 13.90 5.87 -11.64
CA PHE A 388 12.48 5.65 -11.85
C PHE A 388 12.15 5.88 -13.31
N LEU A 389 11.23 5.08 -13.82
CA LEU A 389 10.72 5.19 -15.19
C LEU A 389 9.22 5.44 -15.16
N LYS A 390 8.69 6.23 -16.09
CA LYS A 390 7.28 6.23 -16.45
C LYS A 390 7.13 5.54 -17.79
N VAL A 391 6.22 4.57 -17.84
CA VAL A 391 6.04 3.68 -19.00
C VAL A 391 4.55 3.62 -19.32
N SER A 392 4.19 3.78 -20.59
CA SER A 392 2.81 3.55 -21.02
C SER A 392 2.45 2.05 -20.92
N ARG A 393 1.16 1.75 -20.75
CA ARG A 393 0.68 0.36 -20.77
C ARG A 393 0.95 -0.37 -22.08
N ALA A 394 1.28 0.37 -23.16
CA ALA A 394 1.74 -0.16 -24.43
C ALA A 394 3.26 -0.42 -24.51
N GLY A 395 4.00 -0.21 -23.39
CA GLY A 395 5.44 -0.46 -23.31
C GLY A 395 6.35 0.67 -23.80
N ALA A 396 5.82 1.88 -24.06
CA ALA A 396 6.66 3.02 -24.42
C ALA A 396 7.18 3.74 -23.17
N VAL A 397 8.50 3.99 -23.12
CA VAL A 397 9.12 4.79 -22.05
C VAL A 397 8.82 6.25 -22.29
N LEU A 398 8.29 6.95 -21.29
CA LEU A 398 7.89 8.36 -21.37
C LEU A 398 8.95 9.28 -20.75
N TRP A 399 9.51 8.90 -19.60
CA TRP A 399 10.60 9.59 -18.96
C TRP A 399 11.41 8.70 -18.02
N GLN A 400 12.63 9.17 -17.70
CA GLN A 400 13.49 8.65 -16.64
C GLN A 400 13.80 9.75 -15.63
N PHE A 401 13.64 9.42 -14.34
CA PHE A 401 14.04 10.26 -13.22
C PHE A 401 15.05 9.52 -12.35
N GLY A 402 16.23 10.08 -12.19
CA GLY A 402 17.33 9.41 -11.49
C GLY A 402 18.25 8.61 -12.40
N GLY A 403 19.28 8.04 -11.80
CA GLY A 403 20.34 7.35 -12.51
C GLY A 403 21.14 8.28 -13.45
N SER A 404 21.81 7.68 -14.43
CA SER A 404 22.56 8.43 -15.44
C SER A 404 21.67 8.75 -16.64
N CYS A 405 21.66 10.01 -17.04
CA CYS A 405 21.03 10.43 -18.30
C CYS A 405 21.95 10.22 -19.51
N THR A 406 23.23 9.94 -19.30
CA THR A 406 24.15 9.61 -20.39
C THR A 406 23.81 8.21 -20.91
N GLY A 407 23.39 8.13 -22.17
CA GLY A 407 22.94 6.88 -22.78
C GLY A 407 21.50 6.48 -22.41
N ALA A 408 20.75 7.32 -21.69
CA ALA A 408 19.33 7.10 -21.44
C ALA A 408 18.57 7.02 -22.77
N LYS A 409 17.63 6.05 -22.83
CA LYS A 409 16.76 5.85 -24.00
C LYS A 409 15.42 6.56 -23.86
N ALA A 410 15.07 6.98 -22.64
CA ALA A 410 13.90 7.77 -22.40
C ALA A 410 13.96 9.10 -23.15
N PRO A 411 12.87 9.57 -23.77
CA PRO A 411 12.86 10.86 -24.49
C PRO A 411 13.07 12.06 -23.58
N LYS A 412 12.85 11.87 -22.27
CA LYS A 412 13.03 12.87 -21.22
C LYS A 412 13.80 12.25 -20.06
N CYS A 413 14.84 12.88 -19.58
CA CYS A 413 15.63 12.38 -18.45
C CYS A 413 16.10 13.52 -17.55
N VAL A 414 16.01 13.28 -16.23
CA VAL A 414 16.61 14.11 -15.18
C VAL A 414 17.39 13.20 -14.25
N ALA A 415 18.68 13.46 -14.07
CA ALA A 415 19.54 12.72 -13.17
C ALA A 415 19.15 12.91 -11.70
N GLY A 416 19.47 11.95 -10.84
CA GLY A 416 19.27 12.00 -9.40
C GLY A 416 20.54 11.70 -8.63
N ASP A 417 20.54 12.04 -7.35
CA ASP A 417 21.70 11.95 -6.45
C ASP A 417 21.53 10.94 -5.30
N TRP A 418 20.46 10.16 -5.31
CA TRP A 418 20.18 9.14 -4.29
C TRP A 418 20.80 7.79 -4.61
N LYS A 419 20.73 6.89 -3.64
CA LYS A 419 21.24 5.50 -3.76
C LYS A 419 20.25 4.51 -3.15
N VAL A 420 19.97 3.43 -3.89
CA VAL A 420 19.15 2.31 -3.42
C VAL A 420 17.71 2.73 -3.13
N ASN A 421 16.97 3.10 -4.17
CA ASN A 421 15.55 3.43 -4.05
C ASN A 421 14.67 2.18 -3.97
N HIS A 422 13.53 2.32 -3.28
CA HIS A 422 12.44 1.34 -3.20
C HIS A 422 11.09 2.02 -3.40
N GLY A 423 10.09 1.66 -2.63
CA GLY A 423 8.71 2.08 -2.78
C GLY A 423 8.54 3.56 -3.11
N HIS A 424 7.65 3.86 -4.03
CA HIS A 424 7.42 5.21 -4.53
C HIS A 424 5.95 5.44 -4.86
N GLN A 425 5.57 6.71 -5.02
CA GLN A 425 4.26 7.14 -5.47
C GLN A 425 4.40 8.40 -6.31
N LEU A 426 3.89 8.37 -7.54
CA LEU A 426 3.56 9.59 -8.28
C LEU A 426 2.07 9.86 -8.00
N LEU A 427 1.72 11.07 -7.56
CA LEU A 427 0.32 11.38 -7.30
C LEU A 427 -0.46 11.45 -8.62
N ASP A 428 -1.62 10.80 -8.63
CA ASP A 428 -2.50 10.71 -9.81
C ASP A 428 -3.48 11.89 -9.90
N ASP A 429 -3.07 13.05 -9.39
CA ASP A 429 -3.81 14.30 -9.34
C ASP A 429 -3.32 15.36 -10.35
N GLY A 430 -2.35 14.99 -11.17
CA GLY A 430 -1.71 15.90 -12.13
C GLY A 430 -0.77 16.92 -11.49
N SER A 431 -0.55 16.86 -10.17
CA SER A 431 0.36 17.78 -9.49
C SER A 431 1.83 17.56 -9.88
N GLY A 432 2.20 16.35 -10.29
CA GLY A 432 3.58 15.93 -10.51
C GLY A 432 4.36 15.74 -9.20
N THR A 433 3.67 15.60 -8.07
CA THR A 433 4.29 15.25 -6.79
C THR A 433 4.74 13.78 -6.81
N PHE A 434 6.03 13.55 -6.60
CA PHE A 434 6.67 12.25 -6.63
C PHE A 434 7.38 11.98 -5.31
N LEU A 435 6.94 10.94 -4.61
CA LEU A 435 7.53 10.50 -3.36
C LEU A 435 8.27 9.18 -3.57
N PHE A 436 9.37 8.97 -2.84
CA PHE A 436 10.03 7.67 -2.83
C PHE A 436 10.87 7.45 -1.57
N PHE A 437 11.12 6.18 -1.29
CA PHE A 437 11.96 5.74 -0.20
C PHE A 437 13.38 5.48 -0.71
N ASN A 438 14.37 6.06 -0.05
CA ASN A 438 15.79 5.89 -0.30
C ASN A 438 16.41 5.16 0.89
N ASN A 439 16.87 3.93 0.66
CA ASN A 439 17.52 3.15 1.72
C ASN A 439 18.91 3.71 2.07
N GLY A 440 19.57 4.37 1.10
CA GLY A 440 20.96 4.76 1.23
C GLY A 440 21.92 3.56 1.11
N GLN A 441 23.22 3.83 1.01
CA GLN A 441 24.25 2.77 1.01
C GLN A 441 24.69 2.41 2.42
N SER A 442 24.59 3.34 3.35
CA SER A 442 24.92 3.18 4.77
C SER A 442 24.22 4.28 5.57
N GLY A 443 23.87 3.98 6.83
CA GLY A 443 23.24 4.95 7.72
C GLY A 443 21.72 4.95 7.66
N ALA A 444 21.11 6.09 8.00
CA ALA A 444 19.68 6.23 8.07
C ALA A 444 19.03 6.33 6.68
N SER A 445 17.88 5.68 6.54
CA SER A 445 17.06 5.79 5.34
C SER A 445 16.32 7.13 5.29
N THR A 446 15.94 7.57 4.09
CA THR A 446 15.32 8.88 3.87
C THR A 446 14.13 8.74 2.93
N ALA A 447 13.00 9.31 3.30
CA ALA A 447 11.90 9.56 2.38
C ALA A 447 12.12 10.90 1.68
N PHE A 448 11.90 10.94 0.37
CA PHE A 448 12.00 12.14 -0.44
C PHE A 448 10.67 12.47 -1.12
N GLU A 449 10.47 13.76 -1.36
CA GLU A 449 9.46 14.29 -2.26
C GLU A 449 10.10 15.23 -3.27
N TYR A 450 9.70 15.07 -4.52
CA TYR A 450 10.08 15.91 -5.63
C TYR A 450 8.83 16.41 -6.35
N LYS A 451 8.96 17.61 -6.93
CA LYS A 451 8.03 18.15 -7.90
C LYS A 451 8.57 17.86 -9.29
N LEU A 452 7.90 17.00 -10.03
CA LEU A 452 8.19 16.72 -11.44
C LEU A 452 7.36 17.64 -12.34
N THR A 453 7.96 18.16 -13.41
CA THR A 453 7.25 18.89 -14.46
C THR A 453 7.43 18.13 -15.75
N GLU A 454 6.34 17.52 -16.25
CA GLU A 454 6.37 16.68 -17.45
C GLU A 454 6.13 17.48 -18.75
N THR A 455 5.52 18.68 -18.66
CA THR A 455 5.25 19.55 -19.79
C THR A 455 6.47 20.39 -20.15
N GLY A 456 6.80 20.49 -21.44
CA GLY A 456 8.01 21.17 -21.89
C GLY A 456 9.28 20.42 -21.50
N THR A 457 10.26 21.15 -20.95
CA THR A 457 11.50 20.55 -20.42
C THR A 457 11.18 19.76 -19.15
N PHE A 458 11.55 18.48 -19.12
CA PHE A 458 11.36 17.64 -17.95
C PHE A 458 12.30 18.10 -16.84
N THR A 459 11.74 18.42 -15.68
CA THR A 459 12.50 18.89 -14.50
C THR A 459 12.02 18.19 -13.24
N ALA A 460 12.90 18.08 -12.25
CA ALA A 460 12.61 17.55 -10.92
C ALA A 460 13.22 18.46 -9.86
N THR A 461 12.40 18.96 -8.95
CA THR A 461 12.84 19.84 -7.86
C THR A 461 12.51 19.17 -6.53
N LYS A 462 13.51 18.94 -5.67
CA LYS A 462 13.31 18.42 -4.34
C LYS A 462 12.53 19.41 -3.49
N SER A 463 11.39 18.98 -2.98
CA SER A 463 10.50 19.81 -2.15
C SER A 463 10.56 19.41 -0.67
N TRP A 464 10.88 18.14 -0.38
CA TRP A 464 10.76 17.62 0.97
C TRP A 464 11.70 16.42 1.20
N SER A 465 12.10 16.21 2.47
CA SER A 465 12.79 15.00 2.90
C SER A 465 12.56 14.74 4.38
N TYR A 466 12.58 13.44 4.76
CA TYR A 466 12.43 12.99 6.13
C TYR A 466 13.40 11.85 6.43
N SER A 467 14.24 12.02 7.45
CA SER A 467 15.23 11.02 7.89
C SER A 467 15.31 11.05 9.42
N PRO A 468 14.56 10.16 10.12
CA PRO A 468 14.49 10.16 11.58
C PRO A 468 15.64 9.41 12.27
N GLY A 469 16.64 8.95 11.53
CA GLY A 469 17.71 8.11 12.05
C GLY A 469 17.46 6.60 11.94
N THR A 470 16.26 6.19 11.52
CA THR A 470 15.90 4.77 11.33
C THR A 470 16.46 4.25 10.01
N SER A 471 16.98 3.02 10.01
CA SER A 471 17.49 2.35 8.82
C SER A 471 16.57 1.22 8.38
N SER A 472 16.35 1.13 7.07
CA SER A 472 15.77 -0.02 6.39
C SER A 472 16.61 -0.30 5.15
N ASN A 473 17.45 -1.33 5.18
CA ASN A 473 18.42 -1.62 4.12
C ASN A 473 17.80 -2.28 2.88
N VAL A 474 16.59 -2.82 3.01
CA VAL A 474 15.77 -3.36 1.91
C VAL A 474 14.32 -2.95 2.09
N LEU A 475 13.57 -2.93 1.01
CA LEU A 475 12.20 -2.45 0.95
C LEU A 475 12.08 -1.01 1.52
N GLY A 476 10.93 -0.63 1.97
CA GLY A 476 10.62 0.73 2.42
C GLY A 476 9.66 1.40 1.45
N ASP A 477 8.72 2.18 1.99
CA ASP A 477 7.64 2.76 1.19
C ASP A 477 7.31 4.15 1.65
N VAL A 478 6.79 4.96 0.74
CA VAL A 478 6.28 6.31 1.04
C VAL A 478 4.96 6.51 0.33
N GLN A 479 3.97 7.00 1.06
CA GLN A 479 2.65 7.26 0.51
C GLN A 479 2.06 8.56 1.07
N ARG A 480 1.62 9.46 0.19
CA ARG A 480 0.81 10.61 0.56
C ARG A 480 -0.61 10.14 0.80
N LEU A 481 -1.26 10.66 1.85
CA LEU A 481 -2.64 10.38 2.20
C LEU A 481 -3.56 11.51 1.76
N PRO A 482 -4.87 11.26 1.53
CA PRO A 482 -5.81 12.29 1.03
C PRO A 482 -5.86 13.55 1.90
N GLY A 483 -5.71 13.42 3.21
CA GLY A 483 -5.67 14.54 4.16
C GLY A 483 -4.36 15.33 4.17
N GLY A 484 -3.39 14.98 3.32
CA GLY A 484 -2.08 15.64 3.22
C GLY A 484 -1.00 15.03 4.11
N ASN A 485 -1.34 14.14 5.05
CA ASN A 485 -0.36 13.39 5.84
C ASN A 485 0.47 12.47 4.93
N THR A 486 1.65 12.05 5.39
CA THR A 486 2.54 11.15 4.65
C THR A 486 2.87 9.94 5.50
N LEU A 487 2.63 8.73 4.97
CA LEU A 487 3.17 7.50 5.55
C LEU A 487 4.59 7.26 5.05
N VAL A 488 5.48 6.89 5.96
CA VAL A 488 6.85 6.44 5.66
C VAL A 488 7.07 5.10 6.35
N SER A 489 7.25 4.04 5.58
CA SER A 489 7.48 2.69 6.09
C SER A 489 8.97 2.35 6.05
N PHE A 490 9.54 2.08 7.21
CA PHE A 490 10.87 1.50 7.38
C PHE A 490 10.71 -0.02 7.49
N SER A 491 10.46 -0.68 6.37
CA SER A 491 9.93 -2.04 6.28
C SER A 491 10.66 -3.05 7.17
N VAL A 492 11.98 -3.26 7.02
CA VAL A 492 12.70 -4.26 7.84
C VAL A 492 12.91 -3.83 9.30
N ALA A 493 12.76 -2.55 9.60
CA ALA A 493 12.70 -2.09 10.98
C ALA A 493 11.31 -2.34 11.62
N GLY A 494 10.32 -2.71 10.81
CA GLY A 494 8.96 -2.95 11.27
C GLY A 494 8.28 -1.69 11.83
N VAL A 495 8.59 -0.51 11.27
CA VAL A 495 8.10 0.78 11.77
C VAL A 495 7.49 1.59 10.62
N ILE A 496 6.32 2.14 10.86
CA ILE A 496 5.66 3.09 9.97
C ILE A 496 5.45 4.39 10.73
N HIS A 497 5.89 5.50 10.15
CA HIS A 497 5.61 6.83 10.64
C HIS A 497 4.52 7.48 9.78
N GLU A 498 3.53 8.08 10.41
CA GLU A 498 2.62 9.02 9.79
C GLU A 498 3.05 10.43 10.18
N LEU A 499 3.27 11.27 9.18
CA LEU A 499 3.77 12.63 9.33
C LEU A 499 2.71 13.60 8.83
N ASP A 500 2.57 14.73 9.49
CA ASP A 500 1.77 15.84 8.98
C ASP A 500 2.50 16.59 7.84
N PRO A 501 1.85 17.54 7.14
CA PRO A 501 2.48 18.31 6.08
C PRO A 501 3.73 19.09 6.52
N SER A 502 3.87 19.40 7.81
CA SER A 502 5.05 20.08 8.38
C SER A 502 6.19 19.11 8.72
N ARG A 503 5.99 17.80 8.54
CA ARG A 503 6.91 16.70 8.90
C ARG A 503 6.96 16.36 10.40
N ALA A 504 6.06 16.90 11.19
CA ALA A 504 5.93 16.47 12.57
C ALA A 504 5.29 15.08 12.62
N LEU A 505 5.77 14.24 13.54
CA LEU A 505 5.26 12.89 13.73
C LEU A 505 3.84 12.96 14.29
N VAL A 506 2.88 12.42 13.55
CA VAL A 506 1.49 12.25 13.99
C VAL A 506 1.37 10.99 14.84
N GLN A 507 1.88 9.88 14.33
CA GLN A 507 1.95 8.60 15.04
C GLN A 507 3.04 7.69 14.47
N SER A 508 3.48 6.76 15.32
CA SER A 508 4.34 5.64 14.92
C SER A 508 3.60 4.33 15.17
N THR A 509 3.53 3.47 14.16
CA THR A 509 2.99 2.11 14.25
C THR A 509 4.14 1.12 14.06
N SER A 510 4.30 0.16 14.96
CA SER A 510 5.33 -0.86 14.86
C SER A 510 4.78 -2.26 15.02
N ALA A 511 5.39 -3.19 14.31
CA ALA A 511 5.09 -4.62 14.34
C ALA A 511 6.33 -5.42 13.93
N SER A 512 6.34 -6.73 14.19
CA SER A 512 7.28 -7.65 13.57
C SER A 512 6.87 -7.89 12.12
N ALA A 513 7.04 -6.90 11.25
CA ALA A 513 6.63 -6.91 9.86
C ALA A 513 7.75 -6.31 8.99
N GLY A 514 7.81 -6.64 7.74
CA GLY A 514 8.92 -6.25 6.87
C GLY A 514 8.56 -5.94 5.44
N GLY A 515 7.28 -5.93 5.07
CA GLY A 515 6.82 -5.64 3.70
C GLY A 515 6.56 -4.17 3.43
N TYR A 516 6.21 -3.88 2.20
CA TYR A 516 5.62 -2.61 1.79
C TYR A 516 4.25 -2.41 2.44
N VAL A 517 3.77 -1.18 2.46
CA VAL A 517 2.45 -0.83 3.01
C VAL A 517 1.54 -0.25 1.94
N GLU A 518 0.23 -0.37 2.15
CA GLU A 518 -0.78 0.34 1.38
C GLU A 518 -1.82 0.91 2.35
N TRP A 519 -2.16 2.18 2.20
CA TRP A 519 -3.27 2.78 2.92
C TRP A 519 -4.52 2.82 2.03
N ARG A 520 -5.68 2.54 2.63
CA ARG A 520 -6.98 2.64 1.96
C ARG A 520 -7.97 3.36 2.87
N GLU A 521 -8.78 4.22 2.27
CA GLU A 521 -9.87 4.88 2.99
C GLU A 521 -10.98 3.90 3.35
N THR A 522 -11.24 2.94 2.46
CA THR A 522 -12.27 1.91 2.60
C THR A 522 -11.73 0.56 2.12
N LEU A 523 -12.33 -0.53 2.64
CA LEU A 523 -12.06 -1.89 2.16
C LEU A 523 -13.02 -2.33 1.04
N TYR A 524 -13.75 -1.39 0.44
CA TYR A 524 -14.66 -1.65 -0.67
C TYR A 524 -14.25 -0.83 -1.89
N GLY A 525 -14.38 -1.45 -3.07
CA GLY A 525 -14.12 -0.80 -4.35
C GLY A 525 -12.64 -0.47 -4.60
N PRO A 526 -12.39 0.48 -5.52
CA PRO A 526 -11.05 0.74 -6.01
C PRO A 526 -10.12 1.35 -4.93
N PRO A 527 -8.79 1.22 -5.11
CA PRO A 527 -7.83 1.97 -4.30
C PRO A 527 -8.09 3.47 -4.45
N PRO A 528 -7.78 4.28 -3.43
CA PRO A 528 -7.90 5.72 -3.53
C PRO A 528 -6.97 6.24 -4.65
N ARG A 529 -7.45 7.28 -5.33
CA ARG A 529 -6.62 8.06 -6.27
C ARG A 529 -5.94 9.16 -5.48
N PHE A 530 -4.67 9.22 -5.56
CA PHE A 530 -3.87 10.27 -4.93
C PHE A 530 -3.18 11.10 -5.99
#